data_b148204151d569e4ef236f31c23c9537
#
_entry.id   b148204151d569e4ef236f31c23c9537
#
_cell.length_a   1.000
_cell.length_b   1.000
_cell.length_c   1.000
_cell.angle_alpha   90.00
_cell.angle_beta   90.00
_cell.angle_gamma   90.00
#
_symmetry.space_group_name_H-M   'P 1'
#
loop_
_entity.id
_entity.type
_entity.pdbx_description
1 polymer ?
#
loop_
_entity_poly.entity_id
_entity_poly.type
_entity_poly.pdbx_seq_one_letter_code
_entity_poly.pdbx_strand_id
1 'polypeptide(L)'
;MADAGHLILTAVGPDQIGLVEKISQFIVEHGCNIEDSKMAVFCGEFAVIILITGESGKLIRVANAYHDLEVQTGLTISLKTPSIRKPADLFLPYRLTVSCMDHPGIVHKLSQILSSHGVNIE
;
A
#
# COMPACT_ATOMS: atom_id res chain seq x y z
N MET A 1 -16.26 15.73 18.36
CA MET A 1 -15.90 14.40 17.85
C MET A 1 -14.74 14.52 16.87
N ALA A 2 -13.72 13.72 17.08
CA ALA A 2 -12.60 13.71 16.16
C ALA A 2 -13.02 12.98 14.87
N ASP A 3 -12.70 13.57 13.72
CA ASP A 3 -12.99 12.96 12.44
C ASP A 3 -12.05 11.78 12.19
N ALA A 4 -12.62 10.65 11.81
CA ALA A 4 -11.85 9.51 11.33
C ALA A 4 -11.37 9.79 9.91
N GLY A 5 -10.14 9.42 9.63
CA GLY A 5 -9.54 9.63 8.32
C GLY A 5 -8.72 8.42 7.88
N HIS A 6 -8.12 8.57 6.71
CA HIS A 6 -7.28 7.56 6.09
C HIS A 6 -5.97 8.18 5.63
N LEU A 7 -4.90 7.40 5.72
CA LEU A 7 -3.58 7.77 5.22
C LEU A 7 -2.95 6.55 4.56
N ILE A 8 -2.37 6.74 3.39
CA ILE A 8 -1.62 5.68 2.72
C ILE A 8 -0.14 5.91 2.97
N LEU A 9 0.51 4.87 3.52
CA LEU A 9 1.95 4.84 3.70
C LEU A 9 2.54 3.82 2.72
N THR A 10 3.55 4.24 1.96
CA THR A 10 4.34 3.35 1.14
C THR A 10 5.78 3.38 1.63
N ALA A 11 6.42 2.23 1.69
CA ALA A 11 7.80 2.11 2.13
C ALA A 11 8.55 1.12 1.25
N VAL A 12 9.74 1.49 0.82
CA VAL A 12 10.60 0.68 -0.05
C VAL A 12 12.04 0.78 0.40
N GLY A 13 12.74 -0.34 0.41
CA GLY A 13 14.16 -0.38 0.73
C GLY A 13 14.66 -1.78 0.98
N PRO A 14 15.94 -1.92 1.40
CA PRO A 14 16.53 -3.23 1.66
C PRO A 14 15.71 -4.04 2.68
N ASP A 15 15.46 -5.30 2.35
CA ASP A 15 14.74 -6.20 3.25
C ASP A 15 15.61 -6.57 4.44
N GLN A 16 14.98 -6.62 5.62
CA GLN A 16 15.62 -7.06 6.86
C GLN A 16 14.57 -7.57 7.83
N ILE A 17 15.01 -8.35 8.80
CA ILE A 17 14.13 -8.89 9.83
C ILE A 17 13.58 -7.76 10.68
N GLY A 18 12.27 -7.81 10.97
CA GLY A 18 11.60 -6.89 11.87
C GLY A 18 11.03 -5.63 11.25
N LEU A 19 11.06 -5.48 9.92
CA LEU A 19 10.50 -4.29 9.26
C LEU A 19 9.01 -4.11 9.54
N VAL A 20 8.23 -5.16 9.39
CA VAL A 20 6.78 -5.10 9.61
C VAL A 20 6.46 -4.78 11.06
N GLU A 21 7.21 -5.36 12.00
CA GLU A 21 7.08 -5.07 13.42
C GLU A 21 7.33 -3.59 13.72
N LYS A 22 8.41 -3.03 13.21
CA LYS A 22 8.76 -1.61 13.42
C LYS A 22 7.73 -0.67 12.83
N ILE A 23 7.26 -0.96 11.62
CA ILE A 23 6.24 -0.15 10.96
C ILE A 23 4.91 -0.22 11.71
N SER A 24 4.46 -1.41 12.07
CA SER A 24 3.21 -1.58 12.79
C SER A 24 3.25 -0.96 14.19
N GLN A 25 4.36 -1.11 14.89
CA GLN A 25 4.57 -0.47 16.19
C GLN A 25 4.49 1.04 16.10
N PHE A 26 5.13 1.64 15.11
CA PHE A 26 5.07 3.08 14.86
C PHE A 26 3.63 3.57 14.68
N ILE A 27 2.84 2.86 13.88
CA ILE A 27 1.44 3.20 13.61
C ILE A 27 0.60 3.10 14.87
N VAL A 28 0.76 2.01 15.63
CA VAL A 28 0.01 1.78 16.88
C VAL A 28 0.39 2.79 17.95
N GLU A 29 1.66 3.11 18.11
CA GLU A 29 2.14 4.09 19.07
C GLU A 29 1.58 5.50 18.81
N HIS A 30 1.27 5.81 17.56
CA HIS A 30 0.62 7.07 17.21
C HIS A 30 -0.91 7.01 17.31
N GLY A 31 -1.45 5.91 17.86
CA GLY A 31 -2.87 5.76 18.09
C GLY A 31 -3.71 5.50 16.85
N CYS A 32 -3.07 4.99 15.78
CA CYS A 32 -3.73 4.65 14.53
C CYS A 32 -3.78 3.14 14.33
N ASN A 33 -4.57 2.70 13.37
CA ASN A 33 -4.72 1.29 13.03
C ASN A 33 -4.35 1.03 11.57
N ILE A 34 -3.91 -0.20 11.31
CA ILE A 34 -3.73 -0.69 9.94
C ILE A 34 -5.04 -1.34 9.52
N GLU A 35 -5.67 -0.79 8.49
CA GLU A 35 -6.91 -1.34 7.93
C GLU A 35 -6.60 -2.42 6.90
N ASP A 36 -5.60 -2.19 6.07
CA ASP A 36 -5.18 -3.13 5.03
C ASP A 36 -3.72 -2.89 4.67
N SER A 37 -3.06 -3.90 4.14
CA SER A 37 -1.69 -3.77 3.68
C SER A 37 -1.36 -4.82 2.62
N LYS A 38 -0.45 -4.47 1.72
CA LYS A 38 0.14 -5.39 0.74
C LYS A 38 1.63 -5.21 0.74
N MET A 39 2.38 -6.30 0.73
CA MET A 39 3.84 -6.27 0.76
C MET A 39 4.43 -7.30 -0.16
N ALA A 40 5.64 -7.03 -0.62
CA ALA A 40 6.38 -7.92 -1.50
C ALA A 40 7.89 -7.74 -1.28
N VAL A 41 8.64 -8.78 -1.61
CA VAL A 41 10.11 -8.73 -1.62
C VAL A 41 10.58 -9.24 -2.98
N PHE A 42 11.38 -8.42 -3.66
CA PHE A 42 12.02 -8.77 -4.93
C PHE A 42 13.51 -8.51 -4.84
N CYS A 43 14.32 -9.52 -5.11
CA CYS A 43 15.79 -9.39 -5.11
C CYS A 43 16.35 -8.69 -3.87
N GLY A 44 15.82 -9.03 -2.69
CA GLY A 44 16.27 -8.42 -1.44
C GLY A 44 15.72 -7.02 -1.17
N GLU A 45 14.84 -6.51 -2.02
CA GLU A 45 14.17 -5.22 -1.82
C GLU A 45 12.74 -5.43 -1.33
N PHE A 46 12.42 -4.83 -0.19
CA PHE A 46 11.11 -4.87 0.44
C PHE A 46 10.27 -3.68 -0.02
N ALA A 47 8.99 -3.92 -0.25
CA ALA A 47 8.02 -2.86 -0.53
C ALA A 47 6.71 -3.15 0.18
N VAL A 48 6.09 -2.13 0.73
CA VAL A 48 4.77 -2.24 1.39
C VAL A 48 3.93 -1.03 1.08
N ILE A 49 2.63 -1.27 0.91
CA ILE A 49 1.61 -0.22 0.89
C ILE A 49 0.62 -0.52 2.02
N ILE A 50 0.36 0.48 2.87
CA ILE A 50 -0.47 0.33 4.07
C ILE A 50 -1.57 1.39 4.06
N LEU A 51 -2.80 0.96 4.28
CA LEU A 51 -3.92 1.86 4.53
C LEU A 51 -4.06 2.02 6.05
N ILE A 52 -3.81 3.24 6.52
CA ILE A 52 -3.87 3.60 7.93
C ILE A 52 -5.17 4.33 8.21
N THR A 53 -5.84 3.98 9.30
CA THR A 53 -7.03 4.66 9.78
C THR A 53 -6.77 5.25 11.15
N GLY A 54 -7.41 6.36 11.43
CA GLY A 54 -7.30 7.02 12.72
C GLY A 54 -7.97 8.38 12.73
N GLU A 55 -7.94 9.03 13.88
CA GLU A 55 -8.37 10.41 14.00
C GLU A 55 -7.45 11.33 13.21
N SER A 56 -8.02 12.37 12.59
CA SER A 56 -7.27 13.30 11.73
C SER A 56 -6.02 13.87 12.40
N GLY A 57 -6.12 14.25 13.68
CA GLY A 57 -4.98 14.79 14.43
C GLY A 57 -3.87 13.77 14.62
N LYS A 58 -4.21 12.51 14.82
CA LYS A 58 -3.23 11.42 14.96
C LYS A 58 -2.57 11.09 13.64
N LEU A 59 -3.32 11.12 12.53
CA LEU A 59 -2.77 10.92 11.19
C LEU A 59 -1.78 12.03 10.82
N ILE A 60 -2.06 13.27 11.21
CA ILE A 60 -1.13 14.38 11.03
C ILE A 60 0.18 14.14 11.78
N ARG A 61 0.11 13.58 12.99
CA ARG A 61 1.31 13.22 13.74
C ARG A 61 2.13 12.15 13.06
N VAL A 62 1.47 11.15 12.48
CA VAL A 62 2.15 10.13 11.67
C VAL A 62 2.86 10.79 10.48
N ALA A 63 2.15 11.69 9.78
CA ALA A 63 2.71 12.40 8.63
C ALA A 63 3.91 13.28 9.01
N ASN A 64 3.95 13.79 10.22
CA ASN A 64 5.07 14.62 10.69
C ASN A 64 6.23 13.81 11.27
N ALA A 65 6.00 12.57 11.69
CA ALA A 65 6.99 11.74 12.38
C ALA A 65 7.62 10.65 11.51
N TYR A 66 7.24 10.55 10.25
CA TYR A 66 7.66 9.42 9.40
C TYR A 66 9.18 9.34 9.19
N HIS A 67 9.90 10.45 9.31
CA HIS A 67 11.36 10.46 9.19
C HIS A 67 12.04 9.61 10.25
N ASP A 68 11.49 9.57 11.47
CA ASP A 68 12.01 8.71 12.52
C ASP A 68 11.92 7.24 12.12
N LEU A 69 10.82 6.86 11.48
CA LEU A 69 10.63 5.51 10.97
C LEU A 69 11.61 5.20 9.83
N GLU A 70 11.87 6.16 8.95
CA GLU A 70 12.88 6.01 7.89
C GLU A 70 14.27 5.73 8.48
N VAL A 71 14.62 6.46 9.52
CA VAL A 71 15.91 6.26 10.20
C VAL A 71 16.01 4.89 10.84
N GLN A 72 14.94 4.43 11.48
CA GLN A 72 14.91 3.14 12.16
C GLN A 72 14.95 1.95 11.20
N THR A 73 14.35 2.10 10.03
CA THR A 73 14.17 0.99 9.10
C THR A 73 15.12 1.01 7.91
N GLY A 74 15.65 2.17 7.57
CA GLY A 74 16.42 2.34 6.33
C GLY A 74 15.54 2.37 5.07
N LEU A 75 14.23 2.41 5.23
CA LEU A 75 13.30 2.47 4.11
C LEU A 75 13.03 3.90 3.69
N THR A 76 12.72 4.09 2.43
CA THR A 76 12.20 5.35 1.91
C THR A 76 10.68 5.32 2.05
N ILE A 77 10.10 6.28 2.76
CA ILE A 77 8.69 6.32 3.09
C ILE A 77 8.01 7.49 2.40
N SER A 78 6.85 7.24 1.84
CA SER A 78 5.98 8.25 1.25
C SER A 78 4.60 8.14 1.87
N LEU A 79 3.97 9.29 2.08
CA LEU A 79 2.63 9.37 2.66
C LEU A 79 1.70 10.10 1.71
N LYS A 80 0.47 9.64 1.62
CA LYS A 80 -0.55 10.22 0.75
C LYS A 80 -1.91 10.13 1.42
N THR A 81 -2.67 11.22 1.40
CA THR A 81 -4.08 11.17 1.80
C THR A 81 -4.89 10.66 0.62
N PRO A 82 -5.57 9.50 0.77
CA PRO A 82 -6.34 8.96 -0.33
C PRO A 82 -7.57 9.80 -0.62
N SER A 83 -7.91 9.97 -1.90
CA SER A 83 -9.21 10.46 -2.28
C SER A 83 -10.15 9.26 -2.36
N ILE A 84 -11.14 9.21 -1.47
CA ILE A 84 -12.14 8.14 -1.51
C ILE A 84 -13.07 8.47 -2.66
N ARG A 85 -12.94 7.74 -3.77
CA ARG A 85 -13.91 7.81 -4.86
C ARG A 85 -15.04 6.84 -4.52
N LYS A 86 -16.26 7.35 -4.52
CA LYS A 86 -17.42 6.47 -4.59
C LYS A 86 -17.34 5.75 -5.93
N PRO A 87 -17.37 4.41 -5.96
CA PRO A 87 -17.47 3.72 -7.23
C PRO A 87 -18.75 4.19 -7.92
N ALA A 88 -18.61 4.82 -9.08
CA ALA A 88 -19.74 5.25 -9.89
C ALA A 88 -20.51 4.05 -10.44
N ASP A 89 -19.83 2.91 -10.57
CA ASP A 89 -20.39 1.66 -11.10
C ASP A 89 -20.05 0.50 -10.18
N LEU A 90 -20.97 -0.46 -10.12
CA LEU A 90 -20.75 -1.71 -9.40
C LEU A 90 -19.84 -2.61 -10.24
N PHE A 91 -18.59 -2.70 -9.84
CA PHE A 91 -17.65 -3.67 -10.43
C PHE A 91 -17.63 -4.93 -9.59
N LEU A 92 -17.72 -6.07 -10.25
CA LEU A 92 -17.55 -7.36 -9.60
C LEU A 92 -16.08 -7.74 -9.65
N PRO A 93 -15.47 -8.12 -8.51
CA PRO A 93 -14.09 -8.60 -8.52
C PRO A 93 -14.04 -10.02 -9.09
N TYR A 94 -13.09 -10.23 -9.99
CA TYR A 94 -12.79 -11.54 -10.55
C TYR A 94 -11.32 -11.84 -10.40
N ARG A 95 -11.01 -13.12 -10.23
CA ARG A 95 -9.63 -13.59 -10.28
C ARG A 95 -9.39 -14.24 -11.64
N LEU A 96 -8.42 -13.70 -12.36
CA LEU A 96 -7.98 -14.27 -13.62
C LEU A 96 -6.71 -15.08 -13.38
N THR A 97 -6.73 -16.35 -13.76
CA THR A 97 -5.55 -17.20 -13.74
C THR A 97 -5.17 -17.55 -15.19
N VAL A 98 -3.93 -17.27 -15.54
CA VAL A 98 -3.42 -17.55 -16.88
C VAL A 98 -2.29 -18.56 -16.79
N SER A 99 -2.44 -19.67 -17.52
CA SER A 99 -1.40 -20.69 -17.64
C SER A 99 -0.86 -20.67 -19.04
N CYS A 100 0.39 -20.30 -19.18
CA CYS A 100 1.08 -20.29 -20.48
C CYS A 100 2.57 -20.38 -20.25
N MET A 101 3.32 -20.64 -21.32
CA MET A 101 4.77 -20.56 -21.27
C MET A 101 5.17 -19.11 -21.06
N ASP A 102 6.08 -18.88 -20.12
CA ASP A 102 6.57 -17.55 -19.83
C ASP A 102 7.35 -17.00 -21.04
N HIS A 103 6.97 -15.81 -21.47
CA HIS A 103 7.69 -15.09 -22.53
C HIS A 103 7.55 -13.58 -22.33
N PRO A 104 8.51 -12.78 -22.83
CA PRO A 104 8.44 -11.34 -22.70
C PRO A 104 7.16 -10.76 -23.26
N GLY A 105 6.58 -9.80 -22.53
CA GLY A 105 5.39 -9.07 -22.97
C GLY A 105 4.05 -9.74 -22.72
N ILE A 106 4.01 -10.91 -22.06
CA ILE A 106 2.73 -11.60 -21.79
C ILE A 106 1.82 -10.75 -20.88
N VAL A 107 2.37 -10.13 -19.83
CA VAL A 107 1.59 -9.28 -18.92
C VAL A 107 1.04 -8.06 -19.65
N HIS A 108 1.85 -7.45 -20.50
CA HIS A 108 1.41 -6.29 -21.31
C HIS A 108 0.27 -6.66 -22.24
N LYS A 109 0.37 -7.78 -22.92
CA LYS A 109 -0.66 -8.26 -23.85
C LYS A 109 -1.98 -8.52 -23.14
N LEU A 110 -1.94 -9.19 -21.99
CA LEU A 110 -3.12 -9.44 -21.18
C LEU A 110 -3.72 -8.15 -20.64
N SER A 111 -2.89 -7.26 -20.14
CA SER A 111 -3.32 -5.96 -19.65
C SER A 111 -4.01 -5.13 -20.73
N GLN A 112 -3.48 -5.16 -21.93
CA GLN A 112 -4.04 -4.46 -23.09
C GLN A 112 -5.43 -5.00 -23.44
N ILE A 113 -5.61 -6.30 -23.45
CA ILE A 113 -6.91 -6.95 -23.72
C ILE A 113 -7.91 -6.55 -22.63
N LEU A 114 -7.52 -6.66 -21.35
CA LEU A 114 -8.41 -6.35 -20.23
C LEU A 114 -8.79 -4.88 -20.23
N SER A 115 -7.85 -3.98 -20.45
CA SER A 115 -8.14 -2.55 -20.45
C SER A 115 -9.02 -2.12 -21.62
N SER A 116 -8.88 -2.77 -22.78
CA SER A 116 -9.76 -2.50 -23.94
C SER A 116 -11.21 -2.90 -23.68
N HIS A 117 -11.46 -3.78 -22.73
CA HIS A 117 -12.80 -4.19 -22.28
C HIS A 117 -13.24 -3.48 -21.00
N GLY A 118 -12.55 -2.42 -20.58
CA GLY A 118 -12.87 -1.66 -19.37
C GLY A 118 -12.59 -2.39 -18.07
N VAL A 119 -11.72 -3.40 -18.08
CA VAL A 119 -11.36 -4.17 -16.89
C VAL A 119 -10.10 -3.61 -16.27
N ASN A 120 -10.18 -3.28 -14.98
CA ASN A 120 -9.02 -2.82 -14.21
C ASN A 120 -8.34 -3.99 -13.51
N ILE A 121 -7.01 -3.93 -13.46
CA ILE A 121 -6.18 -4.92 -12.77
C ILE A 121 -5.77 -4.35 -11.41
N GLU A 122 -6.01 -5.13 -10.37
CA GLU A 122 -5.62 -4.78 -9.00
C GLU A 122 -4.61 -5.77 -8.42
#